data_9451093a81bfc34c346a49423fcbd4ed
#
_entry.id   9451093a81bfc34c346a49423fcbd4ed
#
_cell.length_a   1.000
_cell.length_b   1.000
_cell.length_c   1.000
_cell.angle_alpha   90.00
_cell.angle_beta   90.00
_cell.angle_gamma   90.00
#
_symmetry.space_group_name_H-M   'P 1'
#
loop_
_entity.id
_entity.type
_entity.pdbx_description
1 polymer ?
#
loop_
_entity_poly.entity_id
_entity_poly.type
_entity_poly.pdbx_seq_one_letter_code
_entity_poly.pdbx_strand_id
1 'polypeptide(L)'
;MDLSISEALVPALSLYGGLCFSGREQVLESGASARYFLYESEKVPDIEMEKGILLFKNGIRQKAPVHVPEGFLCVLGSRNTKAAELLNGTDAAVVTCGTGPKDTLSLAGLENSCATVSLQRNLITLSGNLLEPHDFNVSLSRQRSPYQVLFVSAVLLISDIDSGNGYIV
;
A
#
# COMPACT_ATOMS: atom_id res chain seq x y z
N MET A 1 -15.68 -9.07 1.42
CA MET A 1 -14.49 -8.42 0.79
C MET A 1 -14.22 -7.13 1.54
N ASP A 2 -12.97 -6.85 1.89
CA ASP A 2 -12.62 -5.58 2.55
C ASP A 2 -12.38 -4.52 1.46
N LEU A 3 -13.41 -3.74 1.13
CA LEU A 3 -13.35 -2.65 0.14
C LEU A 3 -12.70 -1.39 0.72
N SER A 4 -12.47 -1.34 2.03
CA SER A 4 -12.04 -0.12 2.73
C SER A 4 -10.71 0.45 2.23
N ILE A 5 -9.80 -0.40 1.77
CA ILE A 5 -8.51 0.05 1.23
C ILE A 5 -8.65 0.64 -0.16
N SER A 6 -9.39 0.00 -1.06
CA SER A 6 -9.62 0.52 -2.42
C SER A 6 -10.34 1.85 -2.40
N GLU A 7 -11.30 2.04 -1.47
CA GLU A 7 -11.98 3.32 -1.24
C GLU A 7 -11.04 4.47 -0.82
N ALA A 8 -9.88 4.16 -0.26
CA ALA A 8 -8.87 5.15 0.09
C ALA A 8 -7.80 5.28 -1.00
N LEU A 9 -7.37 4.17 -1.61
CA LEU A 9 -6.34 4.15 -2.64
C LEU A 9 -6.80 4.82 -3.94
N VAL A 10 -8.03 4.57 -4.40
CA VAL A 10 -8.52 5.11 -5.67
C VAL A 10 -8.45 6.64 -5.70
N PRO A 11 -9.02 7.39 -4.75
CA PRO A 11 -8.92 8.85 -4.78
C PRO A 11 -7.48 9.36 -4.59
N ALA A 12 -6.68 8.71 -3.73
CA ALA A 12 -5.31 9.12 -3.51
C ALA A 12 -4.46 8.95 -4.76
N LEU A 13 -4.46 7.77 -5.39
CA LEU A 13 -3.70 7.54 -6.63
C LEU A 13 -4.18 8.42 -7.79
N SER A 14 -5.48 8.71 -7.87
CA SER A 14 -6.04 9.64 -8.85
C SER A 14 -5.46 11.04 -8.71
N LEU A 15 -5.21 11.48 -7.48
CA LEU A 15 -4.60 12.78 -7.19
C LEU A 15 -3.13 12.85 -7.62
N TYR A 16 -2.39 11.74 -7.45
CA TYR A 16 -0.94 11.69 -7.68
C TYR A 16 -0.51 11.15 -9.06
N GLY A 17 -1.41 11.03 -10.02
CA GLY A 17 -0.99 10.68 -11.38
C GLY A 17 -2.00 9.92 -12.23
N GLY A 18 -3.24 9.86 -11.78
CA GLY A 18 -4.30 9.16 -12.48
C GLY A 18 -4.19 7.64 -12.35
N LEU A 19 -5.32 6.96 -12.50
CA LEU A 19 -5.50 5.56 -12.17
C LEU A 19 -6.48 4.88 -13.14
N CYS A 20 -6.12 3.67 -13.58
CA CYS A 20 -7.07 2.69 -14.08
C CYS A 20 -7.33 1.67 -12.97
N PHE A 21 -8.57 1.56 -12.51
CA PHE A 21 -8.99 0.60 -11.49
C PHE A 21 -9.83 -0.51 -12.11
N SER A 22 -9.52 -1.74 -11.78
CA SER A 22 -10.29 -2.92 -12.13
C SER A 22 -10.60 -3.74 -10.88
N GLY A 23 -11.85 -3.73 -10.47
CA GLY A 23 -12.38 -4.53 -9.38
C GLY A 23 -13.43 -5.53 -9.88
N ARG A 24 -14.12 -6.20 -8.95
CA ARG A 24 -15.13 -7.21 -9.30
C ARG A 24 -16.31 -6.68 -10.09
N GLU A 25 -16.80 -5.51 -9.72
CA GLU A 25 -18.07 -4.95 -10.22
C GLU A 25 -17.87 -3.63 -10.96
N GLN A 26 -16.64 -3.13 -10.98
CA GLN A 26 -16.35 -1.82 -11.53
C GLN A 26 -14.99 -1.78 -12.22
N VAL A 27 -14.98 -1.16 -13.41
CA VAL A 27 -13.78 -0.70 -14.08
C VAL A 27 -13.94 0.81 -14.26
N LEU A 28 -12.96 1.57 -13.83
CA LEU A 28 -12.97 3.03 -13.97
C LEU A 28 -11.58 3.56 -14.30
N GLU A 29 -11.54 4.69 -14.96
CA GLU A 29 -10.36 5.51 -15.17
C GLU A 29 -10.60 6.87 -14.50
N SER A 30 -9.59 7.37 -13.78
CA SER A 30 -9.64 8.62 -13.06
C SER A 30 -8.32 9.37 -13.19
N GLY A 31 -8.41 10.68 -13.48
CA GLY A 31 -7.25 11.54 -13.74
C GLY A 31 -6.98 11.75 -15.22
N ALA A 32 -6.02 12.62 -15.53
CA ALA A 32 -5.74 13.05 -16.91
C ALA A 32 -5.01 11.98 -17.76
N SER A 33 -4.24 11.10 -17.13
CA SER A 33 -3.62 9.92 -17.74
C SER A 33 -3.33 8.90 -16.65
N ALA A 34 -3.66 7.63 -16.89
CA ALA A 34 -3.46 6.59 -15.91
C ALA A 34 -1.97 6.24 -15.77
N ARG A 35 -1.35 6.72 -14.70
CA ARG A 35 0.01 6.32 -14.27
C ARG A 35 0.00 5.01 -13.52
N TYR A 36 -1.13 4.71 -12.85
CA TYR A 36 -1.29 3.54 -12.00
C TYR A 36 -2.36 2.61 -12.57
N PHE A 37 -2.11 1.31 -12.42
CA PHE A 37 -3.11 0.27 -12.62
C PHE A 37 -3.35 -0.43 -11.28
N LEU A 38 -4.56 -0.34 -10.76
CA LEU A 38 -4.98 -1.01 -9.54
C LEU A 38 -5.95 -2.14 -9.88
N TYR A 39 -5.53 -3.38 -9.62
CA TYR A 39 -6.35 -4.56 -9.79
C TYR A 39 -6.72 -5.16 -8.43
N GLU A 40 -8.01 -5.33 -8.19
CA GLU A 40 -8.52 -5.92 -6.96
C GLU A 40 -9.05 -7.33 -7.18
N SER A 41 -8.51 -8.30 -6.45
CA SER A 41 -8.84 -9.70 -6.57
C SER A 41 -8.94 -10.38 -5.19
N GLU A 42 -9.64 -11.51 -5.10
CA GLU A 42 -9.67 -12.36 -3.91
C GLU A 42 -8.46 -13.28 -3.78
N LYS A 43 -7.80 -13.52 -4.90
CA LYS A 43 -6.61 -14.36 -4.98
C LYS A 43 -5.53 -13.57 -5.71
N VAL A 44 -4.29 -13.82 -5.36
CA VAL A 44 -3.16 -13.30 -6.14
C VAL A 44 -3.19 -13.99 -7.50
N PRO A 45 -3.30 -13.25 -8.60
CA PRO A 45 -3.27 -13.82 -9.95
C PRO A 45 -1.85 -14.22 -10.33
N ASP A 46 -1.70 -14.93 -11.44
CA ASP A 46 -0.41 -15.02 -12.11
C ASP A 46 -0.03 -13.63 -12.63
N ILE A 47 1.18 -13.21 -12.36
CA ILE A 47 1.66 -11.86 -12.63
C ILE A 47 2.83 -11.92 -13.61
N GLU A 48 2.65 -11.34 -14.79
CA GLU A 48 3.66 -11.20 -15.83
C GLU A 48 4.05 -9.72 -15.97
N MET A 49 4.54 -9.12 -14.90
CA MET A 49 4.97 -7.72 -14.85
C MET A 49 6.35 -7.63 -14.19
N GLU A 50 7.16 -6.68 -14.62
CA GLU A 50 8.53 -6.51 -14.11
C GLU A 50 8.56 -6.00 -12.66
N LYS A 51 7.63 -5.13 -12.29
CA LYS A 51 7.58 -4.53 -10.94
C LYS A 51 6.18 -4.10 -10.55
N GLY A 52 5.93 -4.06 -9.26
CA GLY A 52 4.64 -3.64 -8.72
C GLY A 52 4.54 -3.79 -7.21
N ILE A 53 3.33 -3.62 -6.72
CA ILE A 53 3.01 -3.74 -5.30
C ILE A 53 1.90 -4.78 -5.14
N LEU A 54 2.15 -5.79 -4.31
CA LEU A 54 1.12 -6.70 -3.83
C LEU A 54 0.66 -6.25 -2.44
N LEU A 55 -0.58 -5.78 -2.36
CA LEU A 55 -1.17 -5.31 -1.13
C LEU A 55 -2.12 -6.37 -0.56
N PHE A 56 -1.75 -6.95 0.59
CA PHE A 56 -2.51 -8.01 1.24
C PHE A 56 -3.53 -7.44 2.22
N LYS A 57 -4.80 -7.52 1.84
CA LYS A 57 -5.91 -7.15 2.74
C LYS A 57 -6.04 -8.14 3.90
N ASN A 58 -6.54 -7.67 5.05
CA ASN A 58 -6.73 -8.51 6.24
C ASN A 58 -7.67 -9.71 6.03
N GLY A 59 -8.57 -9.61 5.05
CA GLY A 59 -9.55 -10.65 4.72
C GLY A 59 -9.09 -11.67 3.69
N ILE A 60 -7.80 -11.77 3.36
CA ILE A 60 -7.31 -12.72 2.36
C ILE A 60 -7.69 -14.16 2.73
N ARG A 61 -8.22 -14.90 1.76
CA ARG A 61 -8.71 -16.29 1.93
C ARG A 61 -7.90 -17.32 1.16
N GLN A 62 -6.89 -16.88 0.41
CA GLN A 62 -6.03 -17.79 -0.34
C GLN A 62 -5.29 -18.74 0.60
N LYS A 63 -5.19 -20.01 0.23
CA LYS A 63 -4.44 -21.05 0.96
C LYS A 63 -3.27 -21.60 0.14
N ALA A 64 -3.33 -21.44 -1.18
CA ALA A 64 -2.26 -21.89 -2.05
C ALA A 64 -1.04 -20.95 -1.92
N PRO A 65 0.20 -21.47 -2.05
CA PRO A 65 1.39 -20.65 -2.11
C PRO A 65 1.26 -19.54 -3.14
N VAL A 66 1.87 -18.39 -2.86
CA VAL A 66 1.90 -17.23 -3.74
C VAL A 66 3.26 -17.18 -4.41
N HIS A 67 3.27 -17.04 -5.74
CA HIS A 67 4.47 -16.64 -6.44
C HIS A 67 4.52 -15.12 -6.48
N VAL A 68 5.57 -14.54 -5.91
CA VAL A 68 5.83 -13.09 -5.97
C VAL A 68 6.94 -12.87 -6.99
N PRO A 69 6.67 -12.16 -8.10
CA PRO A 69 7.72 -11.87 -9.07
C PRO A 69 8.84 -11.00 -8.46
N GLU A 70 10.05 -11.18 -8.96
CA GLU A 70 11.16 -10.28 -8.67
C GLU A 70 10.76 -8.83 -9.02
N GLY A 71 11.12 -7.86 -8.20
CA GLY A 71 10.74 -6.46 -8.40
C GLY A 71 9.37 -6.07 -7.80
N PHE A 72 8.66 -7.02 -7.17
CA PHE A 72 7.46 -6.71 -6.41
C PHE A 72 7.74 -6.49 -4.93
N LEU A 73 7.11 -5.46 -4.37
CA LEU A 73 7.06 -5.24 -2.92
C LEU A 73 5.71 -5.71 -2.38
N CYS A 74 5.74 -6.40 -1.24
CA CYS A 74 4.55 -6.87 -0.57
C CYS A 74 4.20 -5.95 0.61
N VAL A 75 2.98 -5.42 0.65
CA VAL A 75 2.49 -4.58 1.75
C VAL A 75 1.44 -5.35 2.54
N LEU A 76 1.61 -5.44 3.84
CA LEU A 76 0.66 -6.11 4.73
C LEU A 76 0.60 -5.46 6.11
N GLY A 77 -0.53 -5.63 6.78
CA GLY A 77 -0.65 -5.26 8.19
C GLY A 77 0.16 -6.23 9.07
N SER A 78 0.87 -5.73 10.08
CA SER A 78 1.72 -6.55 10.95
C SER A 78 0.96 -7.66 11.71
N ARG A 79 -0.37 -7.52 11.85
CA ARG A 79 -1.25 -8.53 12.44
C ARG A 79 -1.87 -9.50 11.42
N ASN A 80 -1.57 -9.34 10.14
CA ASN A 80 -2.08 -10.23 9.09
C ASN A 80 -1.24 -11.51 8.98
N THR A 81 -1.44 -12.42 9.93
CA THR A 81 -0.70 -13.69 9.98
C THR A 81 -0.89 -14.54 8.73
N LYS A 82 -2.08 -14.48 8.11
CA LYS A 82 -2.35 -15.23 6.87
C LYS A 82 -1.50 -14.74 5.70
N ALA A 83 -1.36 -13.44 5.53
CA ALA A 83 -0.47 -12.89 4.50
C ALA A 83 0.99 -13.26 4.79
N ALA A 84 1.42 -13.18 6.05
CA ALA A 84 2.75 -13.59 6.45
C ALA A 84 3.02 -15.09 6.17
N GLU A 85 2.05 -15.96 6.42
CA GLU A 85 2.12 -17.38 6.09
C GLU A 85 2.25 -17.63 4.58
N LEU A 86 1.50 -16.89 3.76
CA LEU A 86 1.56 -16.98 2.29
C LEU A 86 2.91 -16.56 1.71
N LEU A 87 3.58 -15.61 2.36
CA LEU A 87 4.89 -15.11 1.96
C LEU A 87 6.05 -15.90 2.59
N ASN A 88 5.77 -16.79 3.51
CA ASN A 88 6.80 -17.60 4.15
C ASN A 88 7.49 -18.51 3.12
N GLY A 89 8.82 -18.43 3.07
CA GLY A 89 9.63 -19.15 2.10
C GLY A 89 9.73 -18.50 0.72
N THR A 90 9.22 -17.28 0.55
CA THR A 90 9.49 -16.44 -0.63
C THR A 90 10.61 -15.44 -0.32
N ASP A 91 11.31 -14.97 -1.37
CA ASP A 91 12.32 -13.91 -1.27
C ASP A 91 11.71 -12.50 -1.40
N ALA A 92 10.39 -12.37 -1.21
CA ALA A 92 9.67 -11.13 -1.38
C ALA A 92 10.09 -10.07 -0.35
N ALA A 93 10.35 -8.86 -0.83
CA ALA A 93 10.53 -7.70 0.04
C ALA A 93 9.18 -7.30 0.67
N VAL A 94 9.15 -7.24 2.01
CA VAL A 94 7.91 -7.01 2.77
C VAL A 94 7.95 -5.68 3.51
N VAL A 95 6.91 -4.89 3.32
CA VAL A 95 6.62 -3.64 4.02
C VAL A 95 5.47 -3.88 4.99
N THR A 96 5.74 -3.80 6.28
CA THR A 96 4.73 -4.00 7.33
C THR A 96 4.15 -2.67 7.80
N CYS A 97 2.83 -2.63 7.93
CA CYS A 97 2.06 -1.49 8.43
C CYS A 97 1.43 -1.85 9.77
N GLY A 98 1.67 -1.03 10.80
CA GLY A 98 1.12 -1.30 12.12
C GLY A 98 1.32 -0.17 13.12
N THR A 99 1.34 -0.50 14.41
CA THR A 99 1.50 0.47 15.50
C THR A 99 2.75 0.21 16.34
N GLY A 100 3.52 -0.78 15.97
CA GLY A 100 4.69 -1.20 16.72
C GLY A 100 6.01 -0.65 16.17
N PRO A 101 7.06 -0.57 17.00
CA PRO A 101 8.37 -0.10 16.56
C PRO A 101 9.08 -1.07 15.61
N LYS A 102 8.53 -2.26 15.43
CA LYS A 102 9.04 -3.28 14.50
C LYS A 102 8.42 -3.17 13.11
N ASP A 103 7.36 -2.38 12.94
CA ASP A 103 6.73 -2.17 11.65
C ASP A 103 7.60 -1.29 10.75
N THR A 104 7.48 -1.45 9.45
CA THR A 104 8.17 -0.58 8.49
C THR A 104 7.55 0.80 8.50
N LEU A 105 6.20 0.87 8.47
CA LEU A 105 5.44 2.09 8.69
C LEU A 105 4.60 1.96 9.95
N SER A 106 4.63 2.99 10.78
CA SER A 106 3.80 3.08 11.98
C SER A 106 3.05 4.41 12.04
N LEU A 107 1.90 4.38 12.71
CA LEU A 107 1.09 5.57 12.96
C LEU A 107 1.57 6.22 14.27
N ALA A 108 2.17 7.41 14.18
CA ALA A 108 2.61 8.18 15.33
C ALA A 108 1.47 9.02 15.95
N GLY A 109 0.53 9.46 15.11
CA GLY A 109 -0.65 10.21 15.56
C GLY A 109 -1.78 10.14 14.53
N LEU A 110 -3.02 10.21 14.99
CA LEU A 110 -4.20 10.30 14.15
C LEU A 110 -5.23 11.22 14.79
N GLU A 111 -5.59 12.25 14.06
CA GLU A 111 -6.64 13.20 14.37
C GLU A 111 -7.71 13.19 13.27
N ASN A 112 -8.77 13.97 13.44
CA ASN A 112 -9.89 13.97 12.48
C ASN A 112 -9.49 14.38 11.06
N SER A 113 -8.54 15.30 10.92
CA SER A 113 -8.13 15.90 9.64
C SER A 113 -6.68 15.62 9.25
N CYS A 114 -5.89 15.02 10.13
CA CYS A 114 -4.49 14.76 9.86
C CYS A 114 -3.97 13.52 10.60
N ALA A 115 -2.90 12.96 10.07
CA ALA A 115 -2.16 11.89 10.71
C ALA A 115 -0.66 12.17 10.57
N THR A 116 0.14 11.63 11.49
CA THR A 116 1.59 11.55 11.38
C THR A 116 1.97 10.09 11.22
N VAL A 117 2.69 9.80 10.15
CA VAL A 117 3.18 8.46 9.82
C VAL A 117 4.70 8.47 9.92
N SER A 118 5.25 7.44 10.57
CA SER A 118 6.68 7.23 10.73
C SER A 118 7.14 6.09 9.83
N LEU A 119 8.07 6.36 8.92
CA LEU A 119 8.89 5.34 8.29
C LEU A 119 9.98 4.94 9.29
N GLN A 120 9.90 3.75 9.83
CA GLN A 120 10.76 3.27 10.92
C GLN A 120 12.07 2.62 10.43
N ARG A 121 12.13 2.25 9.17
CA ARG A 121 13.23 1.51 8.57
C ARG A 121 13.49 1.98 7.16
N ASN A 122 14.70 1.74 6.67
CA ASN A 122 15.04 1.95 5.28
C ASN A 122 14.05 1.21 4.37
N LEU A 123 13.60 1.88 3.34
CA LEU A 123 12.68 1.37 2.33
C LEU A 123 13.26 1.60 0.95
N ILE A 124 13.32 0.55 0.13
CA ILE A 124 13.67 0.67 -1.28
C ILE A 124 12.38 0.78 -2.08
N THR A 125 12.27 1.81 -2.91
CA THR A 125 11.10 2.08 -3.75
C THR A 125 11.09 1.23 -5.01
N LEU A 126 10.00 1.28 -5.79
CA LEU A 126 9.91 0.60 -7.09
C LEU A 126 10.95 1.08 -8.12
N SER A 127 11.46 2.31 -7.97
CA SER A 127 12.53 2.85 -8.82
C SER A 127 13.92 2.55 -8.28
N GLY A 128 14.04 1.87 -7.15
CA GLY A 128 15.31 1.53 -6.51
C GLY A 128 15.89 2.64 -5.63
N ASN A 129 15.14 3.70 -5.34
CA ASN A 129 15.57 4.76 -4.43
C ASN A 129 15.51 4.27 -2.98
N LEU A 130 16.53 4.61 -2.20
CA LEU A 130 16.57 4.35 -0.77
C LEU A 130 15.95 5.51 -0.02
N LEU A 131 14.89 5.23 0.72
CA LEU A 131 14.28 6.14 1.69
C LEU A 131 14.78 5.80 3.09
N GLU A 132 15.33 6.79 3.78
CA GLU A 132 15.74 6.68 5.18
C GLU A 132 14.56 6.90 6.13
N PRO A 133 14.63 6.40 7.38
CA PRO A 133 13.61 6.63 8.39
C PRO A 133 13.32 8.12 8.59
N HIS A 134 12.05 8.49 8.56
CA HIS A 134 11.57 9.85 8.79
C HIS A 134 10.08 9.86 9.09
N ASP A 135 9.61 10.97 9.67
CA ASP A 135 8.21 11.23 9.91
C ASP A 135 7.65 12.15 8.83
N PHE A 136 6.41 11.94 8.45
CA PHE A 136 5.70 12.79 7.50
C PHE A 136 4.22 12.92 7.84
N ASN A 137 3.62 14.01 7.39
CA ASN A 137 2.22 14.31 7.65
C ASN A 137 1.32 13.78 6.55
N VAL A 138 0.11 13.41 6.93
CA VAL A 138 -0.96 12.99 6.01
C VAL A 138 -2.20 13.82 6.31
N SER A 139 -2.61 14.66 5.37
CA SER A 139 -3.87 15.40 5.44
C SER A 139 -5.01 14.49 5.00
N LEU A 140 -6.08 14.46 5.79
CA LEU A 140 -7.22 13.59 5.55
C LEU A 140 -8.37 14.39 4.96
N SER A 141 -8.74 14.08 3.70
CA SER A 141 -9.89 14.69 3.03
C SER A 141 -11.24 14.30 3.66
N ARG A 142 -11.25 13.16 4.36
CA ARG A 142 -12.35 12.63 5.17
C ARG A 142 -11.79 11.72 6.26
N GLN A 143 -12.61 11.36 7.22
CA GLN A 143 -12.20 10.43 8.27
C GLN A 143 -11.74 9.09 7.68
N ARG A 144 -10.55 8.66 8.08
CA ARG A 144 -9.91 7.41 7.65
C ARG A 144 -9.55 6.54 8.85
N SER A 145 -9.58 5.24 8.67
CA SER A 145 -9.03 4.32 9.66
C SER A 145 -7.50 4.32 9.66
N PRO A 146 -6.84 3.98 10.78
CA PRO A 146 -5.39 3.78 10.83
C PRO A 146 -4.85 2.88 9.71
N TYR A 147 -5.60 1.84 9.40
CA TYR A 147 -5.29 0.89 8.34
C TYR A 147 -5.26 1.56 6.97
N GLN A 148 -6.27 2.36 6.63
CA GLN A 148 -6.32 3.09 5.35
C GLN A 148 -5.16 4.08 5.22
N VAL A 149 -4.90 4.87 6.27
CA VAL A 149 -3.80 5.84 6.27
C VAL A 149 -2.47 5.17 6.00
N LEU A 150 -2.13 4.12 6.75
CA LEU A 150 -0.86 3.43 6.63
C LEU A 150 -0.67 2.76 5.27
N PHE A 151 -1.71 2.09 4.75
CA PHE A 151 -1.60 1.38 3.49
C PHE A 151 -1.50 2.33 2.29
N VAL A 152 -2.28 3.41 2.29
CA VAL A 152 -2.15 4.44 1.23
C VAL A 152 -0.78 5.09 1.29
N SER A 153 -0.30 5.46 2.48
CA SER A 153 1.04 6.03 2.67
C SER A 153 2.15 5.09 2.19
N ALA A 154 2.05 3.80 2.49
CA ALA A 154 3.00 2.81 2.01
C ALA A 154 3.05 2.74 0.48
N VAL A 155 1.88 2.70 -0.16
CA VAL A 155 1.80 2.66 -1.64
C VAL A 155 2.38 3.93 -2.25
N LEU A 156 2.09 5.11 -1.71
CA LEU A 156 2.62 6.38 -2.22
C LEU A 156 4.14 6.46 -2.06
N LEU A 157 4.70 6.10 -0.90
CA LEU A 157 6.15 6.04 -0.67
C LEU A 157 6.84 5.07 -1.64
N ILE A 158 6.33 3.84 -1.75
CA ILE A 158 6.89 2.82 -2.63
C ILE A 158 6.83 3.25 -4.10
N SER A 159 5.83 4.05 -4.47
CA SER A 159 5.63 4.59 -5.82
C SER A 159 6.45 5.86 -6.11
N ASP A 160 7.42 6.20 -5.27
CA ASP A 160 8.28 7.38 -5.40
C ASP A 160 7.52 8.72 -5.40
N ILE A 161 6.42 8.80 -4.69
CA ILE A 161 5.77 10.06 -4.41
C ILE A 161 6.49 10.72 -3.23
N ASP A 162 6.97 11.95 -3.44
CA ASP A 162 7.69 12.69 -2.40
C ASP A 162 6.80 12.98 -1.18
N SER A 163 7.28 12.59 0.01
CA SER A 163 6.60 12.82 1.28
C SER A 163 6.96 14.17 1.94
N GLY A 164 7.87 14.94 1.36
CA GLY A 164 8.40 16.18 1.95
C GLY A 164 7.32 17.24 2.24
N ASN A 165 6.27 17.29 1.42
CA ASN A 165 5.11 18.17 1.64
C ASN A 165 3.92 17.44 2.31
N GLY A 166 4.12 16.21 2.74
CA GLY A 166 3.06 15.33 3.22
C GLY A 166 2.17 14.77 2.11
N TYR A 167 1.21 13.92 2.48
CA TYR A 167 0.24 13.34 1.56
C TYR A 167 -1.17 13.84 1.82
N ILE A 168 -2.04 13.72 0.82
CA ILE A 168 -3.49 13.92 0.91
C ILE A 168 -4.18 12.57 0.66
N VAL A 169 -5.04 12.15 1.62
CA VAL A 169 -5.71 10.84 1.59
C VAL A 169 -7.20 10.95 1.88
#